data_5cbe15fe21fe0f646f9f9395e4fa3da2
#
_entry.id   5cbe15fe21fe0f646f9f9395e4fa3da2
#
_cell.length_a   1.000
_cell.length_b   1.000
_cell.length_c   1.000
_cell.angle_alpha   90.00
_cell.angle_beta   90.00
_cell.angle_gamma   90.00
#
_symmetry.space_group_name_H-M   'P 1'
#
loop_
_entity.id
_entity.type
_entity.pdbx_description
1 polymer ?
#
loop_
_entity_poly.entity_id
_entity_poly.type
_entity_poly.pdbx_seq_one_letter_code
_entity_poly.pdbx_strand_id
1 'polypeptide(L)'
;EMQRSLVGSEMCIRDSYAGLCECRDCEYVLIHDGARPFVTEEILKRGLQKVKETGACVIGMPSKDTVKLSDEEGYVKETPNRKCVWTIQTPQIFSYSLIREAHDSIRQKDMSKITDDAMVVEQETGAKVALAEGSYQNIKITTPEDLDIAEAFLKH
;
A
#
# COMPACT_ATOMS: atom_id res chain seq x y z
N GLU A 1 -14.58 -20.49 4.19
CA GLU A 1 -15.13 -19.12 4.02
C GLU A 1 -14.01 -18.13 4.30
N MET A 2 -13.21 -17.85 3.28
CA MET A 2 -12.15 -16.87 3.39
C MET A 2 -12.79 -15.49 3.50
N GLN A 3 -12.58 -14.82 4.65
CA GLN A 3 -13.19 -13.54 4.94
C GLN A 3 -12.78 -12.50 3.89
N ARG A 4 -13.75 -11.99 3.13
CA ARG A 4 -13.59 -10.88 2.16
C ARG A 4 -13.21 -9.54 2.80
N SER A 5 -12.87 -9.49 4.08
CA SER A 5 -12.75 -8.26 4.87
C SER A 5 -11.33 -7.78 5.16
N LEU A 6 -10.29 -8.41 4.58
CA LEU A 6 -8.89 -8.11 4.95
C LEU A 6 -8.14 -7.18 3.99
N VAL A 7 -8.81 -6.55 3.03
CA VAL A 7 -8.13 -5.67 2.05
C VAL A 7 -8.63 -4.24 2.21
N GLY A 8 -7.77 -3.36 2.71
CA GLY A 8 -8.04 -1.92 2.79
C GLY A 8 -9.19 -1.54 3.72
N SER A 9 -9.35 -2.27 4.82
CA SER A 9 -10.42 -2.05 5.79
C SER A 9 -9.91 -1.27 6.99
N GLU A 10 -10.84 -0.63 7.71
CA GLU A 10 -10.59 -0.02 9.02
C GLU A 10 -9.82 -0.98 9.97
N MET A 11 -10.03 -2.29 9.85
CA MET A 11 -9.30 -3.32 10.61
C MET A 11 -7.79 -3.30 10.28
N CYS A 12 -7.40 -3.25 9.00
CA CYS A 12 -5.98 -3.19 8.60
C CYS A 12 -5.30 -1.93 9.15
N ILE A 13 -5.98 -0.77 9.11
CA ILE A 13 -5.44 0.47 9.66
C ILE A 13 -5.26 0.38 11.19
N ARG A 14 -6.18 -0.28 11.89
CA ARG A 14 -6.07 -0.54 13.33
C ARG A 14 -4.93 -1.50 13.65
N ASP A 15 -4.71 -2.52 12.83
CA ASP A 15 -3.60 -3.46 12.98
C ASP A 15 -2.25 -2.76 12.74
N SER A 16 -2.15 -1.90 11.72
CA SER A 16 -0.98 -1.04 11.49
C SER A 16 -0.70 -0.18 12.73
N TYR A 17 -1.72 0.47 13.29
CA TYR A 17 -1.57 1.26 14.51
C TYR A 17 -1.07 0.43 15.69
N ALA A 18 -1.64 -0.75 15.90
CA ALA A 18 -1.20 -1.64 16.99
C ALA A 18 0.29 -2.01 16.83
N GLY A 19 0.71 -2.37 15.62
CA GLY A 19 2.11 -2.61 15.31
C GLY A 19 3.00 -1.40 15.55
N LEU A 20 2.56 -0.20 15.14
CA LEU A 20 3.28 1.05 15.38
C LEU A 20 3.47 1.36 16.88
N CYS A 21 2.53 0.97 17.73
CA CYS A 21 2.65 1.15 19.19
C CYS A 21 3.75 0.28 19.80
N GLU A 22 4.05 -0.86 19.20
CA GLU A 22 5.10 -1.78 19.65
C GLU A 22 6.50 -1.43 19.10
N CYS A 23 6.56 -0.60 18.04
CA CYS A 23 7.82 -0.13 17.48
C CYS A 23 8.52 0.81 18.46
N ARG A 24 9.81 0.55 18.73
CA ARG A 24 10.67 1.37 19.58
C ARG A 24 12.01 1.61 18.87
N ASP A 25 12.53 2.81 19.03
CA ASP A 25 13.87 3.18 18.55
C ASP A 25 14.09 2.90 17.05
N CYS A 26 13.05 3.12 16.23
CA CYS A 26 13.11 2.98 14.78
C CYS A 26 12.95 4.34 14.09
N GLU A 27 13.72 4.55 13.04
CA GLU A 27 13.65 5.75 12.20
C GLU A 27 12.61 5.59 11.09
N TYR A 28 12.52 4.39 10.53
CA TYR A 28 11.58 4.03 9.46
C TYR A 28 10.81 2.77 9.80
N VAL A 29 9.59 2.68 9.29
CA VAL A 29 8.74 1.50 9.37
C VAL A 29 8.29 1.08 7.99
N LEU A 30 8.13 -0.22 7.82
CA LEU A 30 7.63 -0.85 6.59
C LEU A 30 6.37 -1.63 6.95
N ILE A 31 5.24 -1.20 6.41
CA ILE A 31 3.96 -1.89 6.59
C ILE A 31 3.76 -2.80 5.39
N HIS A 32 3.65 -4.10 5.63
CA HIS A 32 3.64 -5.08 4.56
C HIS A 32 2.54 -6.12 4.71
N ASP A 33 1.84 -6.40 3.62
CA ASP A 33 0.85 -7.47 3.54
C ASP A 33 1.53 -8.84 3.70
N GLY A 34 1.17 -9.61 4.73
CA GLY A 34 1.65 -10.99 4.88
C GLY A 34 1.27 -11.92 3.70
N ALA A 35 0.29 -11.52 2.91
CA ALA A 35 -0.12 -12.23 1.69
C ALA A 35 0.69 -11.88 0.42
N ARG A 36 1.79 -11.12 0.53
CA ARG A 36 2.71 -10.81 -0.58
C ARG A 36 4.10 -11.44 -0.34
N PRO A 37 4.28 -12.72 -0.64
CA PRO A 37 5.52 -13.41 -0.30
C PRO A 37 6.70 -13.09 -1.23
N PHE A 38 6.46 -12.38 -2.36
CA PHE A 38 7.48 -12.12 -3.39
C PHE A 38 8.13 -10.74 -3.27
N VAL A 39 8.15 -10.15 -2.09
CA VAL A 39 8.96 -8.96 -1.83
C VAL A 39 10.45 -9.32 -1.90
N THR A 40 11.24 -8.53 -2.63
CA THR A 40 12.68 -8.77 -2.79
C THR A 40 13.53 -7.70 -2.10
N GLU A 41 14.79 -8.01 -1.87
CA GLU A 41 15.74 -7.07 -1.28
C GLU A 41 15.87 -5.79 -2.13
N GLU A 42 15.79 -5.89 -3.45
CA GLU A 42 15.86 -4.76 -4.37
C GLU A 42 14.66 -3.82 -4.20
N ILE A 43 13.45 -4.38 -3.99
CA ILE A 43 12.24 -3.59 -3.69
C ILE A 43 12.44 -2.82 -2.38
N LEU A 44 12.93 -3.51 -1.34
CA LEU A 44 13.17 -2.90 -0.02
C LEU A 44 14.23 -1.79 -0.10
N LYS A 45 15.34 -2.02 -0.83
CA LYS A 45 16.39 -1.02 -1.01
C LYS A 45 15.88 0.23 -1.71
N ARG A 46 15.11 0.07 -2.81
CA ARG A 46 14.51 1.23 -3.53
C ARG A 46 13.57 2.02 -2.63
N GLY A 47 12.70 1.33 -1.91
CA GLY A 47 11.77 1.97 -0.98
C GLY A 47 12.48 2.69 0.17
N LEU A 48 13.48 2.05 0.79
CA LEU A 48 14.28 2.65 1.87
C LEU A 48 15.09 3.86 1.38
N GLN A 49 15.65 3.81 0.17
CA GLN A 49 16.30 4.98 -0.40
C GLN A 49 15.30 6.11 -0.61
N LYS A 50 14.12 5.81 -1.18
CA LYS A 50 13.09 6.82 -1.46
C LYS A 50 12.55 7.46 -0.18
N VAL A 51 12.25 6.69 0.86
CA VAL A 51 11.71 7.24 2.12
C VAL A 51 12.71 8.15 2.84
N LYS A 52 14.02 7.89 2.74
CA LYS A 52 15.06 8.78 3.29
C LYS A 52 15.03 10.18 2.66
N GLU A 53 14.62 10.28 1.40
CA GLU A 53 14.52 11.55 0.67
C GLU A 53 13.18 12.25 0.92
N THR A 54 12.09 11.48 1.13
CA THR A 54 10.72 12.00 1.05
C THR A 54 9.91 11.86 2.33
N GLY A 55 10.36 11.05 3.29
CA GLY A 55 9.65 10.76 4.54
C GLY A 55 8.50 9.75 4.40
N ALA A 56 7.92 9.60 3.21
CA ALA A 56 6.84 8.67 2.91
C ALA A 56 6.96 8.11 1.49
N CYS A 57 6.83 6.80 1.34
CA CYS A 57 6.97 6.12 0.06
C CYS A 57 6.09 4.87 0.00
N VAL A 58 5.45 4.61 -1.12
CA VAL A 58 4.74 3.37 -1.40
C VAL A 58 5.33 2.65 -2.58
N ILE A 59 5.39 1.33 -2.47
CA ILE A 59 5.79 0.46 -3.58
C ILE A 59 4.59 0.26 -4.51
N GLY A 60 4.84 0.35 -5.82
CA GLY A 60 3.79 0.14 -6.81
C GLY A 60 4.35 -0.13 -8.19
N MET A 61 3.46 -0.42 -9.12
CA MET A 61 3.80 -0.62 -10.55
C MET A 61 2.90 0.25 -11.42
N PRO A 62 3.44 0.82 -12.51
CA PRO A 62 2.61 1.47 -13.52
C PRO A 62 1.54 0.51 -14.05
N SER A 63 0.31 0.98 -14.20
CA SER A 63 -0.75 0.15 -14.77
C SER A 63 -0.42 -0.25 -16.21
N LYS A 64 -0.55 -1.54 -16.51
CA LYS A 64 -0.42 -2.07 -17.88
C LYS A 64 -1.68 -1.83 -18.70
N ASP A 65 -2.82 -1.77 -18.02
CA ASP A 65 -4.13 -1.68 -18.65
C ASP A 65 -4.63 -0.23 -18.72
N THR A 66 -5.58 0.00 -19.63
CA THR A 66 -6.33 1.24 -19.64
C THR A 66 -7.37 1.21 -18.54
N VAL A 67 -7.27 2.13 -17.58
CA VAL A 67 -8.21 2.29 -16.47
C VAL A 67 -9.32 3.25 -16.87
N LYS A 68 -10.55 2.91 -16.50
CA LYS A 68 -11.74 3.77 -16.62
C LYS A 68 -12.29 4.04 -15.22
N LEU A 69 -12.60 5.29 -14.94
CA LEU A 69 -13.40 5.64 -13.79
C LEU A 69 -14.87 5.67 -14.23
N SER A 70 -15.75 5.00 -13.50
CA SER A 70 -17.19 4.98 -13.77
C SER A 70 -17.93 5.95 -12.85
N ASP A 71 -19.15 6.33 -13.28
CA ASP A 71 -20.14 6.89 -12.39
C ASP A 71 -20.93 5.76 -11.66
N GLU A 72 -21.90 6.16 -10.85
CA GLU A 72 -22.74 5.22 -10.08
C GLU A 72 -23.69 4.41 -10.97
N GLU A 73 -23.99 4.88 -12.19
CA GLU A 73 -24.83 4.23 -13.19
C GLU A 73 -24.05 3.23 -14.07
N GLY A 74 -22.72 3.17 -13.93
CA GLY A 74 -21.85 2.26 -14.67
C GLY A 74 -21.32 2.79 -16.00
N TYR A 75 -21.52 4.07 -16.31
CA TYR A 75 -20.94 4.71 -17.49
C TYR A 75 -19.54 5.25 -17.22
N VAL A 76 -18.75 5.34 -18.29
CA VAL A 76 -17.38 5.91 -18.20
C VAL A 76 -17.47 7.40 -17.92
N LYS A 77 -16.96 7.80 -16.75
CA LYS A 77 -16.84 9.21 -16.35
C LYS A 77 -15.53 9.83 -16.82
N GLU A 78 -14.43 9.06 -16.69
CA GLU A 78 -13.08 9.55 -17.01
C GLU A 78 -12.18 8.40 -17.45
N THR A 79 -11.19 8.72 -18.28
CA THR A 79 -10.08 7.85 -18.64
C THR A 79 -8.78 8.54 -18.25
N PRO A 80 -8.20 8.21 -17.08
CA PRO A 80 -6.98 8.85 -16.63
C PRO A 80 -5.80 8.52 -17.54
N ASN A 81 -4.84 9.43 -17.61
CA ASN A 81 -3.61 9.19 -18.34
C ASN A 81 -2.88 7.98 -17.72
N ARG A 82 -2.74 6.89 -18.48
CA ARG A 82 -2.12 5.64 -18.02
C ARG A 82 -0.71 5.84 -17.44
N LYS A 83 0.04 6.83 -17.91
CA LYS A 83 1.39 7.14 -17.38
C LYS A 83 1.36 7.61 -15.93
N CYS A 84 0.21 8.09 -15.45
CA CYS A 84 0.01 8.56 -14.07
C CYS A 84 -0.77 7.57 -13.20
N VAL A 85 -1.13 6.40 -13.74
CA VAL A 85 -1.89 5.37 -13.00
C VAL A 85 -0.94 4.29 -12.52
N TRP A 86 -0.93 4.09 -11.21
CA TRP A 86 -0.12 3.08 -10.55
C TRP A 86 -0.99 2.13 -9.75
N THR A 87 -0.65 0.85 -9.78
CA THR A 87 -1.23 -0.17 -8.91
C THR A 87 -0.34 -0.28 -7.68
N ILE A 88 -0.89 0.09 -6.53
CA ILE A 88 -0.12 0.14 -5.27
C ILE A 88 0.01 -1.25 -4.68
N GLN A 89 1.20 -1.53 -4.20
CA GLN A 89 1.60 -2.74 -3.51
C GLN A 89 2.04 -2.40 -2.09
N THR A 90 2.54 -3.39 -1.38
CA THR A 90 3.29 -3.19 -0.14
C THR A 90 4.71 -3.77 -0.30
N PRO A 91 5.71 -3.31 0.48
CA PRO A 91 5.57 -2.44 1.66
C PRO A 91 5.22 -0.99 1.33
N GLN A 92 4.50 -0.36 2.27
CA GLN A 92 4.37 1.07 2.38
C GLN A 92 5.36 1.52 3.46
N ILE A 93 6.18 2.53 3.17
CA ILE A 93 7.38 2.84 3.97
C ILE A 93 7.33 4.29 4.41
N PHE A 94 7.50 4.52 5.68
CA PHE A 94 7.36 5.84 6.29
C PHE A 94 8.46 6.12 7.31
N SER A 95 8.78 7.40 7.52
CA SER A 95 9.46 7.78 8.76
C SER A 95 8.49 7.51 9.93
N TYR A 96 9.01 6.94 11.02
CA TYR A 96 8.18 6.51 12.15
C TYR A 96 7.38 7.68 12.75
N SER A 97 8.00 8.84 12.91
CA SER A 97 7.33 10.01 13.47
C SER A 97 6.13 10.46 12.63
N LEU A 98 6.28 10.48 11.29
CA LEU A 98 5.23 10.91 10.38
C LEU A 98 4.02 9.98 10.40
N ILE A 99 4.24 8.67 10.26
CA ILE A 99 3.15 7.69 10.23
C ILE A 99 2.48 7.59 11.60
N ARG A 100 3.25 7.73 12.68
CA ARG A 100 2.71 7.69 14.03
C ARG A 100 1.80 8.89 14.30
N GLU A 101 2.22 10.10 13.94
CA GLU A 101 1.42 11.32 14.04
C GLU A 101 0.11 11.19 13.24
N ALA A 102 0.20 10.72 11.99
CA ALA A 102 -0.94 10.52 11.13
C ALA A 102 -1.97 9.54 11.74
N HIS A 103 -1.50 8.41 12.26
CA HIS A 103 -2.36 7.44 12.91
C HIS A 103 -2.97 7.94 14.23
N ASP A 104 -2.22 8.68 15.04
CA ASP A 104 -2.76 9.27 16.27
C ASP A 104 -3.88 10.28 15.97
N SER A 105 -3.77 11.02 14.86
CA SER A 105 -4.77 11.98 14.39
C SER A 105 -6.05 11.31 13.88
N ILE A 106 -5.93 10.29 12.98
CA ILE A 106 -7.07 9.67 12.29
C ILE A 106 -7.99 8.90 13.24
N ARG A 107 -7.48 8.38 14.37
CA ARG A 107 -8.24 7.52 15.29
C ARG A 107 -9.52 8.13 15.84
N GLN A 108 -9.64 9.44 15.84
CA GLN A 108 -10.82 10.17 16.33
C GLN A 108 -11.77 10.59 15.20
N LYS A 109 -11.49 10.13 13.97
CA LYS A 109 -12.23 10.52 12.76
C LYS A 109 -12.89 9.30 12.10
N ASP A 110 -13.73 9.57 11.13
CA ASP A 110 -14.32 8.54 10.28
C ASP A 110 -13.24 7.96 9.34
N MET A 111 -12.97 6.67 9.48
CA MET A 111 -12.01 5.94 8.67
C MET A 111 -12.65 5.14 7.52
N SER A 112 -13.96 5.27 7.31
CA SER A 112 -14.71 4.45 6.33
C SER A 112 -14.22 4.57 4.88
N LYS A 113 -13.54 5.68 4.55
CA LYS A 113 -12.99 5.97 3.23
C LYS A 113 -11.48 5.69 3.12
N ILE A 114 -10.84 5.32 4.21
CA ILE A 114 -9.41 5.04 4.22
C ILE A 114 -9.17 3.64 3.65
N THR A 115 -8.29 3.56 2.67
CA THR A 115 -7.98 2.31 1.98
C THR A 115 -6.61 1.74 2.32
N ASP A 116 -5.65 2.59 2.71
CA ASP A 116 -4.29 2.21 3.06
C ASP A 116 -3.61 3.24 3.98
N ASP A 117 -2.42 2.90 4.48
CA ASP A 117 -1.66 3.75 5.40
C ASP A 117 -1.12 5.02 4.73
N ALA A 118 -0.85 4.97 3.43
CA ALA A 118 -0.44 6.15 2.66
C ALA A 118 -1.55 7.21 2.65
N MET A 119 -2.79 6.79 2.46
CA MET A 119 -3.95 7.70 2.50
C MET A 119 -4.14 8.32 3.89
N VAL A 120 -3.83 7.59 4.97
CA VAL A 120 -3.81 8.17 6.33
C VAL A 120 -2.80 9.31 6.40
N VAL A 121 -1.57 9.10 5.92
CA VAL A 121 -0.53 10.14 5.90
C VAL A 121 -0.94 11.33 5.06
N GLU A 122 -1.44 11.12 3.85
CA GLU A 122 -1.87 12.19 2.94
C GLU A 122 -2.97 13.06 3.55
N GLN A 123 -3.98 12.44 4.17
CA GLN A 123 -5.14 13.15 4.71
C GLN A 123 -4.82 13.87 6.02
N GLU A 124 -4.04 13.24 6.90
CA GLU A 124 -3.84 13.77 8.24
C GLU A 124 -2.68 14.76 8.35
N THR A 125 -1.67 14.60 7.52
CA THR A 125 -0.47 15.46 7.58
C THR A 125 -0.31 16.36 6.36
N GLY A 126 -1.00 16.09 5.26
CA GLY A 126 -0.80 16.77 3.97
C GLY A 126 0.56 16.46 3.34
N ALA A 127 1.33 15.52 3.88
CA ALA A 127 2.61 15.10 3.30
C ALA A 127 2.40 14.38 1.96
N LYS A 128 3.31 14.62 1.02
CA LYS A 128 3.29 13.92 -0.25
C LYS A 128 3.91 12.54 -0.10
N VAL A 129 3.21 11.51 -0.57
CA VAL A 129 3.73 10.14 -0.60
C VAL A 129 4.38 9.88 -1.95
N ALA A 130 5.64 9.47 -1.93
CA ALA A 130 6.38 9.17 -3.16
C ALA A 130 6.09 7.75 -3.65
N LEU A 131 6.19 7.54 -4.97
CA LEU A 131 6.10 6.23 -5.59
C LEU A 131 7.51 5.65 -5.78
N ALA A 132 7.69 4.37 -5.48
CA ALA A 132 8.87 3.61 -5.84
C ALA A 132 8.47 2.33 -6.57
N GLU A 133 9.26 1.98 -7.59
CA GLU A 133 8.95 0.82 -8.44
C GLU A 133 9.12 -0.49 -7.67
N GLY A 134 8.07 -1.32 -7.70
CA GLY A 134 8.01 -2.64 -7.13
C GLY A 134 8.39 -3.74 -8.12
N SER A 135 7.55 -4.76 -8.20
CA SER A 135 7.62 -5.83 -9.20
C SER A 135 6.22 -6.33 -9.54
N TYR A 136 5.98 -6.69 -10.78
CA TYR A 136 4.74 -7.36 -11.17
C TYR A 136 4.61 -8.77 -10.55
N GLN A 137 5.72 -9.34 -10.06
CA GLN A 137 5.71 -10.60 -9.31
C GLN A 137 5.33 -10.42 -7.83
N ASN A 138 5.39 -9.19 -7.29
CA ASN A 138 5.00 -8.90 -5.90
C ASN A 138 3.45 -8.87 -5.77
N ILE A 139 2.81 -9.95 -6.19
CA ILE A 139 1.36 -10.13 -6.15
C ILE A 139 0.87 -10.33 -4.72
N LYS A 140 -0.39 -10.00 -4.46
CA LYS A 140 -1.11 -10.34 -3.24
C LYS A 140 -1.90 -11.63 -3.48
N ILE A 141 -1.59 -12.67 -2.74
CA ILE A 141 -2.30 -13.96 -2.83
C ILE A 141 -3.61 -13.84 -2.04
N THR A 142 -4.72 -13.73 -2.77
CA THR A 142 -6.07 -13.53 -2.19
C THR A 142 -7.10 -14.50 -2.73
N THR A 143 -6.81 -15.14 -3.86
CA THR A 143 -7.69 -16.12 -4.52
C THR A 143 -6.94 -17.43 -4.78
N PRO A 144 -7.65 -18.55 -5.03
CA PRO A 144 -7.00 -19.79 -5.44
C PRO A 144 -6.15 -19.65 -6.71
N GLU A 145 -6.59 -18.86 -7.67
CA GLU A 145 -5.87 -18.61 -8.92
C GLU A 145 -4.52 -17.90 -8.67
N ASP A 146 -4.44 -17.06 -7.64
CA ASP A 146 -3.19 -16.41 -7.25
C ASP A 146 -2.14 -17.43 -6.77
N LEU A 147 -2.57 -18.57 -6.21
CA LEU A 147 -1.66 -19.65 -5.81
C LEU A 147 -1.01 -20.31 -7.01
N ASP A 148 -1.77 -20.55 -8.09
CA ASP A 148 -1.23 -21.12 -9.33
C ASP A 148 -0.19 -20.18 -9.96
N ILE A 149 -0.45 -18.87 -9.92
CA ILE A 149 0.49 -17.84 -10.38
C ILE A 149 1.75 -17.83 -9.49
N ALA A 150 1.57 -17.89 -8.18
CA ALA A 150 2.67 -17.92 -7.21
C ALA A 150 3.56 -19.15 -7.41
N GLU A 151 2.97 -20.34 -7.64
CA GLU A 151 3.72 -21.54 -7.96
C GLU A 151 4.53 -21.43 -9.27
N ALA A 152 3.97 -20.74 -10.26
CA ALA A 152 4.70 -20.50 -11.51
C ALA A 152 5.94 -19.61 -11.29
N PHE A 153 5.86 -18.60 -10.39
CA PHE A 153 7.02 -17.76 -10.05
C PHE A 153 8.13 -18.51 -9.31
N LEU A 154 7.77 -19.53 -8.52
CA LEU A 154 8.76 -20.35 -7.80
C LEU A 154 9.52 -21.35 -8.68
N LYS A 155 9.03 -21.60 -9.89
CA LYS A 155 9.64 -22.56 -10.84
C LYS A 155 10.69 -21.91 -11.75
N HIS A 156 10.83 -20.60 -11.70
CA HIS A 156 11.75 -19.78 -12.51
C HIS A 156 12.66 -18.91 -11.65
#